data_2b91c0f0e992a3ff2a0994e51e7b8033
#
_entry.id   2b91c0f0e992a3ff2a0994e51e7b8033
#
_cell.length_a   1.000
_cell.length_b   1.000
_cell.length_c   1.000
_cell.angle_alpha   90.00
_cell.angle_beta   90.00
_cell.angle_gamma   90.00
#
_symmetry.space_group_name_H-M   'P 1'
#
loop_
_entity.id
_entity.type
_entity.pdbx_description
1 polymer ?
#
loop_
_entity_poly.entity_id
_entity_poly.type
_entity_poly.pdbx_seq_one_letter_code
_entity_poly.pdbx_strand_id
1 'polypeptide(L)'
;NGVKRFITNGDADIHLVLARSEEGTRDGRGLSMFIYDKRQGGVDVRRIEHKLGIHGSPTCELVYKNAKAELCGDRKLGLIKYVMALMNGARLGIAAQSVGLSQAAYNEGLAYAKDRKQFGKAIIEFPAVYDMLAIMKGKLDAGRALLYQTARYVDIYKALDDISRERK
;
A
#
# COMPACT_ATOMS: atom_id res chain seq x y z
N ASN A 1 -2.42 24.50 -5.69
CA ASN A 1 -2.74 24.89 -4.32
C ASN A 1 -3.56 23.83 -3.62
N GLY A 2 -3.35 23.62 -2.33
CA GLY A 2 -4.16 22.70 -1.52
C GLY A 2 -3.36 21.96 -0.46
N VAL A 3 -4.05 21.11 0.29
CA VAL A 3 -3.46 20.27 1.34
C VAL A 3 -3.64 18.79 0.96
N LYS A 4 -2.57 18.03 1.10
CA LYS A 4 -2.57 16.57 0.98
C LYS A 4 -2.18 15.96 2.31
N ARG A 5 -2.93 14.95 2.77
CA ARG A 5 -2.68 14.29 4.05
C ARG A 5 -2.32 12.83 3.85
N PHE A 6 -1.57 12.29 4.80
CA PHE A 6 -1.14 10.90 4.82
C PHE A 6 -0.36 10.49 3.57
N ILE A 7 0.50 11.40 3.09
CA ILE A 7 1.29 11.15 1.89
C ILE A 7 2.51 10.31 2.26
N THR A 8 2.56 9.10 1.74
CA THR A 8 3.67 8.17 1.91
C THR A 8 4.93 8.75 1.29
N ASN A 9 6.01 8.76 2.05
CA ASN A 9 7.31 9.32 1.66
C ASN A 9 7.19 10.76 1.15
N GLY A 10 6.35 11.57 1.81
CA GLY A 10 6.00 12.92 1.36
C GLY A 10 7.15 13.95 1.43
N ASP A 11 8.31 13.60 1.97
CA ASP A 11 9.53 14.41 1.94
C ASP A 11 10.46 14.08 0.75
N ALA A 12 10.02 13.22 -0.17
CA ALA A 12 10.78 12.88 -1.38
C ALA A 12 11.00 14.10 -2.29
N ASP A 13 11.98 14.00 -3.19
CA ASP A 13 12.29 15.07 -4.15
C ASP A 13 11.27 15.16 -5.28
N ILE A 14 10.68 14.04 -5.66
CA ILE A 14 9.69 13.95 -6.75
C ILE A 14 8.37 13.43 -6.19
N HIS A 15 7.28 14.15 -6.46
CA HIS A 15 5.94 13.74 -6.09
C HIS A 15 5.09 13.44 -7.31
N LEU A 16 4.31 12.37 -7.24
CA LEU A 16 3.16 12.17 -8.12
C LEU A 16 1.92 12.77 -7.45
N VAL A 17 1.35 13.78 -8.05
CA VAL A 17 0.27 14.58 -7.45
C VAL A 17 -1.00 14.44 -8.26
N LEU A 18 -2.04 13.85 -7.65
CA LEU A 18 -3.38 13.87 -8.22
C LEU A 18 -4.06 15.18 -7.86
N ALA A 19 -4.42 15.98 -8.84
CA ALA A 19 -5.07 17.27 -8.62
C ALA A 19 -6.17 17.54 -9.65
N ARG A 20 -7.10 18.42 -9.26
CA ARG A 20 -8.18 18.86 -10.16
C ARG A 20 -7.61 19.80 -11.22
N SER A 21 -7.81 19.44 -12.48
CA SER A 21 -7.39 20.20 -13.67
C SER A 21 -8.59 20.75 -14.45
N GLU A 22 -9.80 20.32 -14.14
CA GLU A 22 -11.01 20.70 -14.86
C GLU A 22 -11.94 21.50 -13.94
N GLU A 23 -12.21 22.73 -14.30
CA GLU A 23 -13.20 23.56 -13.62
C GLU A 23 -14.61 22.97 -13.76
N GLY A 24 -15.47 23.24 -12.77
CA GLY A 24 -16.86 22.78 -12.75
C GLY A 24 -17.08 21.29 -12.50
N THR A 25 -16.01 20.48 -12.43
CA THR A 25 -16.12 19.04 -12.13
C THR A 25 -16.02 18.77 -10.62
N ARG A 26 -16.78 17.81 -10.13
CA ARG A 26 -16.75 17.38 -8.71
C ARG A 26 -16.32 15.92 -8.54
N ASP A 27 -16.26 15.14 -9.60
CA ASP A 27 -15.91 13.71 -9.61
C ASP A 27 -14.47 13.46 -10.04
N GLY A 28 -14.09 12.17 -10.15
CA GLY A 28 -12.75 11.73 -10.54
C GLY A 28 -12.36 12.04 -11.98
N ARG A 29 -13.33 12.32 -12.85
CA ARG A 29 -13.09 12.66 -14.27
C ARG A 29 -12.48 14.05 -14.46
N GLY A 30 -12.52 14.89 -13.44
CA GLY A 30 -11.85 16.20 -13.46
C GLY A 30 -10.43 16.18 -12.89
N LEU A 31 -9.86 14.99 -12.58
CA LEU A 31 -8.56 14.85 -11.95
C LEU A 31 -7.51 14.40 -12.95
N SER A 32 -6.37 15.09 -12.93
CA SER A 32 -5.18 14.74 -13.70
C SER A 32 -4.01 14.41 -12.78
N MET A 33 -3.03 13.67 -13.29
CA MET A 33 -1.79 13.37 -12.60
C MET A 33 -0.73 14.40 -12.98
N PHE A 34 0.04 14.84 -11.98
CA PHE A 34 1.13 15.78 -12.16
C PHE A 34 2.41 15.25 -11.53
N ILE A 35 3.55 15.57 -12.12
CA ILE A 35 4.87 15.38 -11.53
C ILE A 35 5.30 16.73 -10.94
N TYR A 36 5.60 16.73 -9.66
CA TYR A 36 6.16 17.87 -8.95
C TYR A 36 7.60 17.56 -8.56
N ASP A 37 8.50 18.49 -8.81
CA ASP A 37 9.90 18.45 -8.38
C ASP A 37 10.09 19.44 -7.22
N LYS A 38 10.63 18.97 -6.10
CA LYS A 38 10.87 19.75 -4.89
C LYS A 38 11.72 21.01 -5.14
N ARG A 39 12.61 20.98 -6.13
CA ARG A 39 13.44 22.10 -6.54
C ARG A 39 12.61 23.29 -7.07
N GLN A 40 11.38 23.06 -7.52
CA GLN A 40 10.47 24.13 -7.94
C GLN A 40 9.89 24.96 -6.78
N GLY A 41 10.00 24.47 -5.53
CA GLY A 41 9.44 25.12 -4.37
C GLY A 41 7.90 25.11 -4.34
N GLY A 42 7.32 25.79 -3.35
CA GLY A 42 5.87 25.92 -3.22
C GLY A 42 5.19 24.72 -2.53
N VAL A 43 5.95 23.81 -1.92
CA VAL A 43 5.42 22.72 -1.10
C VAL A 43 6.13 22.68 0.24
N ASP A 44 5.35 22.75 1.31
CA ASP A 44 5.82 22.65 2.68
C ASP A 44 5.37 21.31 3.30
N VAL A 45 6.30 20.61 3.95
CA VAL A 45 5.96 19.51 4.86
C VAL A 45 5.50 20.14 6.18
N ARG A 46 4.19 20.20 6.37
CA ARG A 46 3.61 20.79 7.58
C ARG A 46 3.79 19.93 8.80
N ARG A 47 3.72 18.59 8.60
CA ARG A 47 3.83 17.63 9.67
C ARG A 47 4.20 16.25 9.13
N ILE A 48 4.97 15.49 9.90
CA ILE A 48 5.14 14.05 9.74
C ILE A 48 4.19 13.35 10.72
N GLU A 49 3.39 12.41 10.22
CA GLU A 49 2.38 11.72 11.03
C GLU A 49 3.04 10.71 11.98
N HIS A 50 2.55 10.66 13.20
CA HIS A 50 2.91 9.61 14.15
C HIS A 50 2.21 8.30 13.75
N LYS A 51 2.99 7.22 13.58
CA LYS A 51 2.47 5.93 13.09
C LYS A 51 2.81 4.80 14.05
N LEU A 52 2.05 3.71 13.99
CA LEU A 52 2.29 2.49 14.75
C LEU A 52 3.54 1.72 14.28
N GLY A 53 3.97 1.93 13.04
CA GLY A 53 5.15 1.30 12.46
C GLY A 53 5.58 1.97 11.16
N ILE A 54 6.55 1.40 10.46
CA ILE A 54 7.14 1.92 9.21
C ILE A 54 7.64 3.36 9.40
N HIS A 55 8.38 3.60 10.48
CA HIS A 55 8.83 4.94 10.85
C HIS A 55 9.92 5.47 9.91
N GLY A 56 10.66 4.60 9.23
CA GLY A 56 11.68 4.99 8.27
C GLY A 56 11.15 5.61 6.97
N SER A 57 9.82 5.50 6.71
CA SER A 57 9.16 6.19 5.59
C SER A 57 8.25 7.29 6.15
N PRO A 58 8.57 8.59 5.95
CA PRO A 58 7.77 9.67 6.50
C PRO A 58 6.42 9.77 5.79
N THR A 59 5.34 9.65 6.55
CA THR A 59 3.99 9.93 6.08
C THR A 59 3.66 11.38 6.43
N CYS A 60 3.49 12.22 5.42
CA CYS A 60 3.46 13.67 5.60
C CYS A 60 2.09 14.29 5.34
N GLU A 61 1.85 15.40 6.00
CA GLU A 61 0.87 16.40 5.58
C GLU A 61 1.58 17.48 4.77
N LEU A 62 1.21 17.62 3.49
CA LEU A 62 1.84 18.53 2.54
C LEU A 62 0.91 19.70 2.24
N VAL A 63 1.47 20.91 2.23
CA VAL A 63 0.77 22.13 1.84
C VAL A 63 1.36 22.65 0.55
N TYR A 64 0.57 22.68 -0.50
CA TYR A 64 0.93 23.20 -1.81
C TYR A 64 0.49 24.65 -1.93
N LYS A 65 1.43 25.56 -2.20
CA LYS A 65 1.22 27.00 -2.36
C LYS A 65 1.82 27.44 -3.70
N ASN A 66 0.99 27.61 -4.70
CA ASN A 66 1.43 27.97 -6.07
C ASN A 66 2.54 27.05 -6.60
N ALA A 67 2.53 25.79 -6.20
CA ALA A 67 3.52 24.81 -6.63
C ALA A 67 3.37 24.59 -8.16
N LYS A 68 4.49 24.69 -8.87
CA LYS A 68 4.54 24.36 -10.30
C LYS A 68 4.75 22.87 -10.46
N ALA A 69 4.02 22.27 -11.38
CA ALA A 69 4.12 20.84 -11.67
C ALA A 69 3.82 20.57 -13.14
N GLU A 70 4.37 19.51 -13.67
CA GLU A 70 4.18 19.10 -15.06
C GLU A 70 3.07 18.06 -15.16
N LEU A 71 2.28 18.12 -16.24
CA LEU A 71 1.24 17.13 -16.51
C LEU A 71 1.90 15.77 -16.82
N CYS A 72 1.46 14.73 -16.11
CA CYS A 72 1.88 13.36 -16.35
C CYS A 72 0.80 12.62 -17.15
N GLY A 73 1.08 12.32 -18.40
CA GLY A 73 0.13 11.67 -19.31
C GLY A 73 -1.01 12.58 -19.74
N ASP A 74 -2.21 12.02 -19.89
CA ASP A 74 -3.37 12.72 -20.43
C ASP A 74 -4.20 13.38 -19.31
N ARG A 75 -4.79 14.55 -19.63
CA ARG A 75 -5.75 15.21 -18.72
C ARG A 75 -6.96 14.32 -18.46
N LYS A 76 -7.58 14.48 -17.31
CA LYS A 76 -8.81 13.76 -16.85
C LYS A 76 -8.61 12.28 -16.53
N LEU A 77 -7.46 11.68 -16.86
CA LEU A 77 -7.18 10.27 -16.64
C LEU A 77 -6.40 10.00 -15.32
N GLY A 78 -6.11 11.03 -14.55
CA GLY A 78 -5.28 10.93 -13.34
C GLY A 78 -5.77 9.87 -12.36
N LEU A 79 -7.05 9.89 -12.00
CA LEU A 79 -7.62 8.92 -11.07
C LEU A 79 -7.89 7.57 -11.75
N ILE A 80 -8.67 7.60 -12.85
CA ILE A 80 -9.25 6.38 -13.43
C ILE A 80 -8.22 5.50 -14.14
N LYS A 81 -7.12 6.05 -14.61
CA LYS A 81 -6.04 5.31 -15.28
C LYS A 81 -4.80 5.21 -14.40
N TYR A 82 -4.18 6.34 -14.06
CA TYR A 82 -2.84 6.34 -13.48
C TYR A 82 -2.84 5.97 -12.01
N VAL A 83 -3.66 6.62 -11.17
CA VAL A 83 -3.73 6.29 -9.73
C VAL A 83 -4.28 4.90 -9.50
N MET A 84 -5.31 4.48 -10.23
CA MET A 84 -5.87 3.13 -10.07
C MET A 84 -4.90 2.04 -10.47
N ALA A 85 -4.11 2.23 -11.54
CA ALA A 85 -3.05 1.29 -11.90
C ALA A 85 -1.98 1.17 -10.82
N LEU A 86 -1.50 2.31 -10.27
CA LEU A 86 -0.55 2.35 -9.17
C LEU A 86 -1.10 1.64 -7.92
N MET A 87 -2.33 1.98 -7.52
CA MET A 87 -2.97 1.43 -6.32
C MET A 87 -3.24 -0.07 -6.42
N ASN A 88 -3.63 -0.57 -7.59
CA ASN A 88 -3.85 -2.01 -7.78
C ASN A 88 -2.55 -2.80 -7.64
N GLY A 89 -1.44 -2.29 -8.18
CA GLY A 89 -0.13 -2.89 -7.96
C GLY A 89 0.31 -2.87 -6.49
N ALA A 90 0.13 -1.72 -5.82
CA ALA A 90 0.47 -1.56 -4.41
C ALA A 90 -0.34 -2.49 -3.49
N ARG A 91 -1.63 -2.71 -3.77
CA ARG A 91 -2.50 -3.59 -2.97
C ARG A 91 -1.99 -5.02 -2.91
N LEU A 92 -1.50 -5.57 -4.03
CA LEU A 92 -0.90 -6.91 -4.04
C LEU A 92 0.38 -6.96 -3.20
N GLY A 93 1.23 -5.93 -3.29
CA GLY A 93 2.44 -5.79 -2.46
C GLY A 93 2.14 -5.74 -0.97
N ILE A 94 1.15 -4.95 -0.56
CA ILE A 94 0.72 -4.85 0.85
C ILE A 94 0.11 -6.17 1.34
N ALA A 95 -0.64 -6.89 0.51
CA ALA A 95 -1.14 -8.22 0.85
C ALA A 95 0.02 -9.21 1.10
N ALA A 96 1.08 -9.17 0.28
CA ALA A 96 2.28 -9.98 0.47
C ALA A 96 3.01 -9.63 1.78
N GLN A 97 3.17 -8.34 2.09
CA GLN A 97 3.73 -7.89 3.37
C GLN A 97 2.91 -8.39 4.57
N SER A 98 1.58 -8.34 4.48
CA SER A 98 0.68 -8.78 5.56
C SER A 98 0.81 -10.29 5.81
N VAL A 99 0.90 -11.10 4.76
CA VAL A 99 1.14 -12.56 4.88
C VAL A 99 2.52 -12.83 5.47
N GLY A 100 3.55 -12.10 5.04
CA GLY A 100 4.91 -12.22 5.58
C GLY A 100 4.99 -11.88 7.06
N LEU A 101 4.37 -10.76 7.46
CA LEU A 101 4.29 -10.35 8.88
C LEU A 101 3.54 -11.38 9.73
N SER A 102 2.42 -11.89 9.22
CA SER A 102 1.64 -12.94 9.90
C SER A 102 2.44 -14.23 10.07
N GLN A 103 3.27 -14.60 9.07
CA GLN A 103 4.15 -15.75 9.17
C GLN A 103 5.21 -15.55 10.26
N ALA A 104 5.84 -14.39 10.33
CA ALA A 104 6.83 -14.09 11.35
C ALA A 104 6.20 -14.16 12.76
N ALA A 105 5.05 -13.50 12.96
CA ALA A 105 4.33 -13.54 14.23
C ALA A 105 3.92 -14.96 14.64
N TYR A 106 3.47 -15.78 13.70
CA TYR A 106 3.16 -17.19 13.95
C TYR A 106 4.40 -18.00 14.39
N ASN A 107 5.52 -17.82 13.70
CA ASN A 107 6.75 -18.54 14.04
C ASN A 107 7.24 -18.22 15.45
N GLU A 108 7.26 -16.93 15.82
CA GLU A 108 7.64 -16.47 17.16
C GLU A 108 6.65 -17.01 18.23
N GLY A 109 5.36 -16.88 17.97
CA GLY A 109 4.32 -17.40 18.88
C GLY A 109 4.40 -18.91 19.09
N LEU A 110 4.65 -19.66 18.00
CA LEU A 110 4.83 -21.12 18.07
C LEU A 110 6.10 -21.51 18.83
N ALA A 111 7.22 -20.83 18.59
CA ALA A 111 8.47 -21.08 19.28
C ALA A 111 8.32 -20.83 20.79
N TYR A 112 7.74 -19.68 21.16
CA TYR A 112 7.45 -19.34 22.55
C TYR A 112 6.52 -20.36 23.23
N ALA A 113 5.46 -20.79 22.57
CA ALA A 113 4.50 -21.74 23.13
C ALA A 113 5.10 -23.14 23.36
N LYS A 114 6.12 -23.51 22.59
CA LYS A 114 6.89 -24.76 22.79
C LYS A 114 7.87 -24.68 23.95
N ASP A 115 8.48 -23.51 24.16
CA ASP A 115 9.51 -23.30 25.17
C ASP A 115 8.93 -22.99 26.55
N ARG A 116 7.92 -22.11 26.61
CA ARG A 116 7.30 -21.65 27.86
C ARG A 116 6.56 -22.78 28.55
N LYS A 117 6.89 -23.00 29.81
CA LYS A 117 6.23 -24.03 30.69
C LYS A 117 5.36 -23.37 31.73
N GLN A 118 4.21 -23.98 32.00
CA GLN A 118 3.32 -23.71 33.13
C GLN A 118 2.70 -25.02 33.59
N PHE A 119 2.48 -25.15 34.89
CA PHE A 119 1.90 -26.36 35.50
C PHE A 119 2.59 -27.67 35.08
N GLY A 120 3.94 -27.62 34.89
CA GLY A 120 4.76 -28.78 34.60
C GLY A 120 4.83 -29.18 33.11
N LYS A 121 4.18 -28.47 32.19
CA LYS A 121 4.20 -28.76 30.75
C LYS A 121 4.32 -27.51 29.88
N ALA A 122 4.67 -27.68 28.60
CA ALA A 122 4.73 -26.59 27.65
C ALA A 122 3.33 -25.99 27.42
N ILE A 123 3.23 -24.65 27.23
CA ILE A 123 1.90 -24.03 27.10
C ILE A 123 1.19 -24.43 25.81
N ILE A 124 1.89 -24.90 24.79
CA ILE A 124 1.28 -25.44 23.57
C ILE A 124 0.40 -26.68 23.85
N GLU A 125 0.63 -27.39 24.95
CA GLU A 125 -0.16 -28.56 25.36
C GLU A 125 -1.51 -28.19 25.98
N PHE A 126 -1.76 -26.91 26.23
CA PHE A 126 -3.07 -26.45 26.70
C PHE A 126 -4.02 -26.24 25.50
N PRO A 127 -5.23 -26.80 25.52
CA PRO A 127 -6.17 -26.74 24.43
C PRO A 127 -6.41 -25.31 23.91
N ALA A 128 -6.60 -24.33 24.79
CA ALA A 128 -6.84 -22.95 24.43
C ALA A 128 -5.66 -22.32 23.65
N VAL A 129 -4.41 -22.65 24.01
CA VAL A 129 -3.20 -22.14 23.28
C VAL A 129 -3.06 -22.87 21.95
N TYR A 130 -3.25 -24.20 21.96
CA TYR A 130 -3.22 -25.00 20.75
C TYR A 130 -4.25 -24.52 19.72
N ASP A 131 -5.50 -24.28 20.13
CA ASP A 131 -6.57 -23.80 19.25
C ASP A 131 -6.24 -22.44 18.64
N MET A 132 -5.69 -21.50 19.43
CA MET A 132 -5.24 -20.22 18.91
C MET A 132 -4.20 -20.39 17.79
N LEU A 133 -3.17 -21.22 18.03
CA LEU A 133 -2.11 -21.47 17.06
C LEU A 133 -2.64 -22.20 15.81
N ALA A 134 -3.55 -23.14 15.97
CA ALA A 134 -4.20 -23.85 14.86
C ALA A 134 -5.01 -22.87 13.98
N ILE A 135 -5.78 -21.98 14.59
CA ILE A 135 -6.55 -20.94 13.89
C ILE A 135 -5.60 -19.96 13.16
N MET A 136 -4.52 -19.53 13.81
CA MET A 136 -3.51 -18.66 13.19
C MET A 136 -2.90 -19.34 11.96
N LYS A 137 -2.52 -20.61 12.07
CA LYS A 137 -1.96 -21.39 10.94
C LYS A 137 -2.94 -21.52 9.79
N GLY A 138 -4.18 -21.88 10.08
CA GLY A 138 -5.22 -22.02 9.06
C GLY A 138 -5.48 -20.72 8.30
N LYS A 139 -5.59 -19.59 9.03
CA LYS A 139 -5.75 -18.26 8.40
C LYS A 139 -4.54 -17.86 7.56
N LEU A 140 -3.33 -18.15 8.02
CA LEU A 140 -2.10 -17.85 7.31
C LEU A 140 -1.99 -18.65 6.01
N ASP A 141 -2.29 -19.94 6.03
CA ASP A 141 -2.24 -20.80 4.84
C ASP A 141 -3.31 -20.39 3.82
N ALA A 142 -4.53 -20.11 4.28
CA ALA A 142 -5.59 -19.60 3.41
C ALA A 142 -5.24 -18.24 2.79
N GLY A 143 -4.70 -17.33 3.60
CA GLY A 143 -4.25 -16.01 3.13
C GLY A 143 -3.14 -16.12 2.08
N ARG A 144 -2.17 -17.02 2.27
CA ARG A 144 -1.09 -17.28 1.32
C ARG A 144 -1.61 -17.88 0.02
N ALA A 145 -2.52 -18.85 0.09
CA ALA A 145 -3.12 -19.45 -1.09
C ALA A 145 -3.89 -18.40 -1.92
N LEU A 146 -4.67 -17.55 -1.25
CA LEU A 146 -5.41 -16.46 -1.91
C LEU A 146 -4.44 -15.44 -2.54
N LEU A 147 -3.37 -15.06 -1.84
CA LEU A 147 -2.35 -14.14 -2.35
C LEU A 147 -1.71 -14.67 -3.64
N TYR A 148 -1.26 -15.92 -3.65
CA TYR A 148 -0.59 -16.50 -4.81
C TYR A 148 -1.55 -16.69 -5.99
N GLN A 149 -2.78 -17.09 -5.73
CA GLN A 149 -3.80 -17.21 -6.78
C GLN A 149 -4.14 -15.82 -7.37
N THR A 150 -4.24 -14.80 -6.53
CA THR A 150 -4.46 -13.40 -6.98
C THR A 150 -3.28 -12.91 -7.81
N ALA A 151 -2.05 -13.14 -7.37
CA ALA A 151 -0.83 -12.77 -8.10
C ALA A 151 -0.81 -13.41 -9.50
N ARG A 152 -1.13 -14.70 -9.59
CA ARG A 152 -1.25 -15.41 -10.88
C ARG A 152 -2.27 -14.76 -11.81
N TYR A 153 -3.44 -14.39 -11.30
CA TYR A 153 -4.44 -13.69 -12.12
C TYR A 153 -3.99 -12.30 -12.57
N VAL A 154 -3.27 -11.58 -11.73
CA VAL A 154 -2.70 -10.27 -12.09
C VAL A 154 -1.68 -10.43 -13.23
N ASP A 155 -0.83 -11.46 -13.20
CA ASP A 155 0.14 -11.73 -14.26
C ASP A 155 -0.54 -12.08 -15.58
N ILE A 156 -1.56 -12.95 -15.53
CA ILE A 156 -2.38 -13.31 -16.71
C ILE A 156 -3.07 -12.06 -17.29
N TYR A 157 -3.67 -11.23 -16.43
CA TYR A 157 -4.33 -10.00 -16.84
C TYR A 157 -3.37 -9.05 -17.56
N LYS A 158 -2.16 -8.83 -16.99
CA LYS A 158 -1.13 -7.97 -17.60
C LYS A 158 -0.71 -8.49 -18.96
N ALA A 159 -0.41 -9.80 -19.08
CA ALA A 159 -0.03 -10.40 -20.35
C ALA A 159 -1.10 -10.25 -21.43
N LEU A 160 -2.37 -10.42 -21.08
CA LEU A 160 -3.49 -10.23 -22.01
C LEU A 160 -3.68 -8.76 -22.41
N ASP A 161 -3.49 -7.82 -21.48
CA ASP A 161 -3.56 -6.38 -21.77
C ASP A 161 -2.45 -5.95 -22.75
N ASP A 162 -1.23 -6.43 -22.55
CA ASP A 162 -0.10 -6.17 -23.44
C ASP A 162 -0.36 -6.70 -24.84
N ILE A 163 -0.81 -7.94 -24.98
CA ILE A 163 -1.18 -8.52 -26.31
C ILE A 163 -2.31 -7.72 -26.97
N SER A 164 -3.29 -7.24 -26.18
CA SER A 164 -4.39 -6.42 -26.70
C SER A 164 -3.92 -5.05 -27.21
N ARG A 165 -2.88 -4.48 -26.61
CA ARG A 165 -2.29 -3.18 -27.03
C ARG A 165 -1.45 -3.32 -28.29
N GLU A 166 -0.71 -4.42 -28.45
CA GLU A 166 0.09 -4.69 -29.65
C GLU A 166 -0.75 -4.93 -30.92
N ARG A 167 -2.04 -5.29 -30.73
CA ARG A 167 -2.97 -5.55 -31.87
C ARG A 167 -3.77 -4.31 -32.32
N LYS A 168 -3.59 -3.18 -31.66
CA LYS A 168 -4.22 -1.89 -32.01
C LYS A 168 -3.25 -0.96 -32.71
#